data_59376279d42fb72b57aff59cda5fc885
#
_entry.id   59376279d42fb72b57aff59cda5fc885
#
_cell.length_a   1.000
_cell.length_b   1.000
_cell.length_c   1.000
_cell.angle_alpha   90.00
_cell.angle_beta   90.00
_cell.angle_gamma   90.00
#
_symmetry.space_group_name_H-M   'P 1'
#
loop_
_entity.id
_entity.type
_entity.pdbx_description
1 polymer ?
#
loop_
_entity_poly.entity_id
_entity_poly.type
_entity_poly.pdbx_seq_one_letter_code
_entity_poly.pdbx_strand_id
1 'polypeptide(L)'
;MFHIAICDDDAVEMEITKTEVLRSMSPDRTQIDLFLGGAALLAAVENGTYVPDITVLDINMPELNGIEVAKKINDLCPRCRIIFLTSYLGYATDVYETRHSYFVLKSEIGEKLKKAFGTVYADMDKDTVVSFRADGEQWKLGVEGILYLERNLRKVNIVCRRRSFATSTKLEELLKFVPDGRLIHCHQSYWVNPDYIRSMTADSFVMADETVIPISRGNRESAKNAFFAYLHNKQT
;
A
#
# COMPACT_ATOMS: atom_id res chain seq x y z
N MET A 1 -7.98 -0.87 0.87
CA MET A 1 -8.18 -1.77 -0.29
C MET A 1 -7.28 -1.26 -1.38
N PHE A 2 -6.47 -2.12 -2.00
CA PHE A 2 -5.59 -1.72 -3.12
C PHE A 2 -6.32 -1.88 -4.43
N HIS A 3 -6.27 -0.86 -5.27
CA HIS A 3 -6.80 -0.88 -6.63
C HIS A 3 -5.68 -1.29 -7.59
N ILE A 4 -5.80 -2.49 -8.16
CA ILE A 4 -4.83 -3.03 -9.11
C ILE A 4 -5.43 -3.01 -10.50
N ALA A 5 -4.82 -2.24 -11.40
CA ALA A 5 -5.11 -2.32 -12.82
C ALA A 5 -4.29 -3.44 -13.46
N ILE A 6 -4.91 -4.31 -14.23
CA ILE A 6 -4.23 -5.22 -15.16
C ILE A 6 -4.57 -4.74 -16.57
N CYS A 7 -3.56 -4.41 -17.34
CA CYS A 7 -3.71 -3.86 -18.68
C CYS A 7 -2.91 -4.69 -19.69
N ASP A 8 -3.61 -5.30 -20.61
CA ASP A 8 -3.10 -6.16 -21.68
C ASP A 8 -4.07 -6.07 -22.88
N ASP A 9 -3.65 -6.35 -24.07
CA ASP A 9 -4.53 -6.42 -25.25
C ASP A 9 -5.12 -7.82 -25.48
N ASP A 10 -4.65 -8.83 -24.75
CA ASP A 10 -5.17 -10.20 -24.76
C ASP A 10 -5.97 -10.50 -23.49
N ALA A 11 -7.29 -10.74 -23.68
CA ALA A 11 -8.19 -11.07 -22.57
C ALA A 11 -7.83 -12.38 -21.85
N VAL A 12 -7.22 -13.35 -22.53
CA VAL A 12 -6.79 -14.61 -21.92
C VAL A 12 -5.57 -14.37 -21.03
N GLU A 13 -4.60 -13.61 -21.50
CA GLU A 13 -3.43 -13.21 -20.71
C GLU A 13 -3.82 -12.38 -19.48
N MET A 14 -4.82 -11.50 -19.60
CA MET A 14 -5.35 -10.76 -18.45
C MET A 14 -5.91 -11.69 -17.36
N GLU A 15 -6.68 -12.72 -17.70
CA GLU A 15 -7.24 -13.66 -16.72
C GLU A 15 -6.14 -14.55 -16.09
N ILE A 16 -5.11 -14.94 -16.85
CA ILE A 16 -3.93 -15.62 -16.32
C ILE A 16 -3.23 -14.71 -15.31
N THR A 17 -2.95 -13.48 -15.69
CA THR A 17 -2.31 -12.48 -14.83
C THR A 17 -3.12 -12.24 -13.56
N LYS A 18 -4.43 -12.08 -13.67
CA LYS A 18 -5.34 -11.92 -12.52
C LYS A 18 -5.27 -13.10 -11.56
N THR A 19 -5.22 -14.31 -12.09
CA THR A 19 -5.08 -15.52 -11.27
C THR A 19 -3.76 -15.51 -10.48
N GLU A 20 -2.66 -15.15 -11.11
CA GLU A 20 -1.35 -15.06 -10.44
C GLU A 20 -1.26 -13.90 -9.44
N VAL A 21 -1.91 -12.77 -9.72
CA VAL A 21 -2.07 -11.67 -8.75
C VAL A 21 -2.82 -12.15 -7.52
N LEU A 22 -3.97 -12.83 -7.69
CA LEU A 22 -4.76 -13.36 -6.57
C LEU A 22 -4.02 -14.42 -5.75
N ARG A 23 -3.12 -15.21 -6.36
CA ARG A 23 -2.22 -16.13 -5.65
C ARG A 23 -1.14 -15.41 -4.84
N SER A 24 -0.76 -14.23 -5.29
CA SER A 24 0.32 -13.43 -4.69
C SER A 24 -0.17 -12.51 -3.59
N MET A 25 -1.48 -12.34 -3.43
CA MET A 25 -2.10 -11.33 -2.58
C MET A 25 -3.30 -11.87 -1.79
N SER A 26 -3.60 -11.21 -0.66
CA SER A 26 -4.82 -11.49 0.10
C SER A 26 -6.05 -10.92 -0.63
N PRO A 27 -7.03 -11.75 -1.02
CA PRO A 27 -8.21 -11.32 -1.76
C PRO A 27 -9.02 -10.22 -1.06
N ASP A 28 -9.06 -10.24 0.28
CA ASP A 28 -9.86 -9.32 1.09
C ASP A 28 -9.39 -7.85 1.06
N ARG A 29 -8.21 -7.60 0.49
CA ARG A 29 -7.59 -6.27 0.46
C ARG A 29 -7.36 -5.73 -0.95
N THR A 30 -7.80 -6.46 -1.97
CA THR A 30 -7.43 -6.18 -3.34
C THR A 30 -8.66 -6.12 -4.23
N GLN A 31 -8.82 -5.02 -4.94
CA GLN A 31 -9.74 -4.89 -6.06
C GLN A 31 -8.91 -4.93 -7.34
N ILE A 32 -9.27 -5.84 -8.25
CA ILE A 32 -8.59 -6.00 -9.54
C ILE A 32 -9.54 -5.56 -10.64
N ASP A 33 -9.11 -4.59 -11.43
CA ASP A 33 -9.83 -4.07 -12.59
C ASP A 33 -9.03 -4.38 -13.85
N LEU A 34 -9.71 -4.91 -14.87
CA LEU A 34 -9.11 -5.34 -16.14
C LEU A 34 -9.35 -4.29 -17.22
N PHE A 35 -8.29 -3.93 -17.94
CA PHE A 35 -8.32 -2.94 -19.01
C PHE A 35 -7.78 -3.55 -20.31
N LEU A 36 -8.65 -3.72 -21.29
CA LEU A 36 -8.28 -4.23 -22.60
C LEU A 36 -7.58 -3.13 -23.42
N GLY A 37 -6.25 -3.10 -23.35
CA GLY A 37 -5.38 -2.12 -24.00
C GLY A 37 -5.19 -0.82 -23.22
N GLY A 38 -4.08 -0.14 -23.53
CA GLY A 38 -3.62 1.06 -22.84
C GLY A 38 -4.58 2.25 -22.92
N ALA A 39 -5.30 2.39 -24.02
CA ALA A 39 -6.26 3.48 -24.21
C ALA A 39 -7.42 3.40 -23.21
N ALA A 40 -7.93 2.19 -22.91
CA ALA A 40 -9.02 2.01 -21.94
C ALA A 40 -8.59 2.40 -20.52
N LEU A 41 -7.38 1.99 -20.10
CA LEU A 41 -6.83 2.37 -18.80
C LEU A 41 -6.63 3.88 -18.69
N LEU A 42 -6.00 4.49 -19.69
CA LEU A 42 -5.74 5.92 -19.67
C LEU A 42 -7.02 6.76 -19.66
N ALA A 43 -8.03 6.37 -20.44
CA ALA A 43 -9.34 7.06 -20.43
C ALA A 43 -9.98 7.05 -19.03
N ALA A 44 -9.93 5.92 -18.31
CA ALA A 44 -10.47 5.81 -16.95
C ALA A 44 -9.70 6.68 -15.96
N VAL A 45 -8.38 6.77 -16.10
CA VAL A 45 -7.51 7.57 -15.21
C VAL A 45 -7.65 9.06 -15.52
N GLU A 46 -7.63 9.47 -16.79
CA GLU A 46 -7.76 10.87 -17.22
C GLU A 46 -9.11 11.48 -16.83
N ASN A 47 -10.17 10.67 -16.91
CA ASN A 47 -11.51 11.10 -16.49
C ASN A 47 -11.71 11.08 -14.96
N GLY A 48 -10.70 10.64 -14.19
CA GLY A 48 -10.78 10.58 -12.72
C GLY A 48 -11.74 9.50 -12.19
N THR A 49 -12.22 8.58 -13.03
CA THR A 49 -13.11 7.49 -12.62
C THR A 49 -12.37 6.32 -12.01
N TYR A 50 -11.04 6.26 -12.21
CA TYR A 50 -10.18 5.22 -11.69
C TYR A 50 -8.81 5.78 -11.28
N VAL A 51 -8.33 5.36 -10.10
CA VAL A 51 -7.00 5.72 -9.59
C VAL A 51 -6.31 4.43 -9.13
N PRO A 52 -5.37 3.89 -9.91
CA PRO A 52 -4.66 2.68 -9.54
C PRO A 52 -3.60 2.93 -8.48
N ASP A 53 -3.51 2.03 -7.50
CA ASP A 53 -2.35 1.94 -6.60
C ASP A 53 -1.20 1.18 -7.25
N ILE A 54 -1.54 0.13 -8.00
CA ILE A 54 -0.61 -0.71 -8.74
C ILE A 54 -1.15 -0.94 -10.15
N THR A 55 -0.28 -0.89 -11.15
CA THR A 55 -0.60 -1.28 -12.52
C THR A 55 0.31 -2.41 -12.96
N VAL A 56 -0.26 -3.56 -13.32
CA VAL A 56 0.44 -4.63 -14.05
C VAL A 56 0.17 -4.39 -15.52
N LEU A 57 1.21 -4.12 -16.30
CA LEU A 57 1.10 -3.53 -17.62
C LEU A 57 1.89 -4.33 -18.65
N ASP A 58 1.21 -4.86 -19.65
CA ASP A 58 1.92 -5.39 -20.82
C ASP A 58 2.56 -4.24 -21.60
N ILE A 59 3.71 -4.53 -22.21
CA ILE A 59 4.44 -3.55 -23.00
C ILE A 59 3.98 -3.61 -24.46
N ASN A 60 3.80 -4.81 -25.00
CA ASN A 60 3.56 -5.00 -26.42
C ASN A 60 2.08 -5.00 -26.77
N MET A 61 1.45 -3.85 -26.69
CA MET A 61 0.04 -3.67 -27.05
C MET A 61 -0.09 -2.90 -28.36
N PRO A 62 -1.13 -3.21 -29.19
CA PRO A 62 -1.47 -2.41 -30.36
C PRO A 62 -1.83 -0.98 -29.98
N GLU A 63 -1.70 -0.05 -30.90
CA GLU A 63 -2.08 1.37 -30.81
C GLU A 63 -1.26 2.18 -29.80
N LEU A 64 -1.07 1.71 -28.58
CA LEU A 64 -0.36 2.41 -27.53
C LEU A 64 0.52 1.44 -26.74
N ASN A 65 1.83 1.60 -26.86
CA ASN A 65 2.83 0.80 -26.17
C ASN A 65 2.74 1.02 -24.66
N GLY A 66 2.90 -0.05 -23.87
CA GLY A 66 2.85 0.00 -22.42
C GLY A 66 3.84 0.98 -21.77
N ILE A 67 4.98 1.27 -22.41
CA ILE A 67 5.94 2.28 -21.92
C ILE A 67 5.34 3.69 -22.02
N GLU A 68 4.63 3.98 -23.11
CA GLU A 68 3.92 5.27 -23.27
C GLU A 68 2.76 5.41 -22.27
N VAL A 69 2.02 4.31 -22.03
CA VAL A 69 1.01 4.23 -20.98
C VAL A 69 1.64 4.51 -19.62
N ALA A 70 2.76 3.87 -19.31
CA ALA A 70 3.47 4.05 -18.04
C ALA A 70 3.92 5.51 -17.81
N LYS A 71 4.44 6.18 -18.85
CA LYS A 71 4.82 7.61 -18.78
C LYS A 71 3.62 8.46 -18.37
N LYS A 72 2.47 8.26 -19.02
CA LYS A 72 1.23 9.01 -18.68
C LYS A 72 0.71 8.68 -17.28
N ILE A 73 0.72 7.40 -16.88
CA ILE A 73 0.36 7.01 -15.51
C ILE A 73 1.30 7.64 -14.48
N ASN A 74 2.61 7.72 -14.76
CA ASN A 74 3.57 8.38 -13.88
C ASN A 74 3.25 9.87 -13.65
N ASP A 75 2.70 10.55 -14.64
CA ASP A 75 2.33 11.96 -14.54
C ASP A 75 0.97 12.14 -13.85
N LEU A 76 -0.03 11.34 -14.23
CA LEU A 76 -1.39 11.44 -13.71
C LEU A 76 -1.55 10.85 -12.30
N CYS A 77 -0.86 9.73 -12.02
CA CYS A 77 -0.89 9.00 -10.76
C CYS A 77 0.52 8.79 -10.21
N PRO A 78 1.19 9.83 -9.67
CA PRO A 78 2.59 9.76 -9.24
C PRO A 78 2.89 8.72 -8.16
N ARG A 79 1.86 8.24 -7.44
CA ARG A 79 1.97 7.22 -6.41
C ARG A 79 1.72 5.81 -6.93
N CYS A 80 1.20 5.65 -8.14
CA CYS A 80 0.98 4.35 -8.75
C CYS A 80 2.31 3.62 -8.95
N ARG A 81 2.35 2.35 -8.57
CA ARG A 81 3.48 1.45 -8.81
C ARG A 81 3.23 0.66 -10.07
N ILE A 82 4.20 0.65 -10.96
CA ILE A 82 4.09 -0.03 -12.25
C ILE A 82 4.94 -1.30 -12.21
N ILE A 83 4.32 -2.43 -12.54
CA ILE A 83 4.98 -3.71 -12.80
C ILE A 83 4.80 -3.99 -14.29
N PHE A 84 5.87 -3.99 -15.05
CA PHE A 84 5.80 -4.45 -16.43
C PHE A 84 5.76 -5.97 -16.51
N LEU A 85 4.87 -6.49 -17.33
CA LEU A 85 4.69 -7.90 -17.60
C LEU A 85 4.67 -8.11 -19.13
N THR A 86 5.71 -8.74 -19.70
CA THR A 86 5.83 -8.87 -21.16
C THR A 86 6.45 -10.20 -21.57
N SER A 87 6.18 -10.62 -22.79
CA SER A 87 6.82 -11.79 -23.40
C SER A 87 8.21 -11.46 -23.98
N TYR A 88 8.59 -10.19 -24.08
CA TYR A 88 9.78 -9.75 -24.83
C TYR A 88 10.84 -9.13 -23.92
N LEU A 89 11.99 -9.80 -23.80
CA LEU A 89 13.13 -9.30 -23.03
C LEU A 89 13.76 -8.02 -23.62
N GLY A 90 13.57 -7.78 -24.93
CA GLY A 90 14.14 -6.62 -25.62
C GLY A 90 13.74 -5.27 -25.05
N TYR A 91 12.61 -5.18 -24.37
CA TYR A 91 12.14 -3.95 -23.74
C TYR A 91 12.79 -3.65 -22.37
N ALA A 92 13.64 -4.55 -21.86
CA ALA A 92 14.24 -4.38 -20.53
C ALA A 92 15.09 -3.10 -20.38
N THR A 93 15.58 -2.53 -21.46
CA THR A 93 16.30 -1.24 -21.48
C THR A 93 15.35 -0.06 -21.56
N ASP A 94 14.27 -0.17 -22.30
CA ASP A 94 13.38 0.94 -22.61
C ASP A 94 12.49 1.31 -21.42
N VAL A 95 12.19 0.34 -20.53
CA VAL A 95 11.42 0.58 -19.32
C VAL A 95 12.10 1.54 -18.34
N TYR A 96 13.44 1.70 -18.41
CA TYR A 96 14.18 2.66 -17.59
C TYR A 96 13.85 4.13 -17.88
N GLU A 97 13.16 4.42 -19.00
CA GLU A 97 12.62 5.74 -19.27
C GLU A 97 11.39 6.09 -18.42
N THR A 98 10.88 5.13 -17.64
CA THR A 98 9.71 5.29 -16.78
C THR A 98 10.05 5.04 -15.32
N ARG A 99 9.24 5.60 -14.41
CA ARG A 99 9.25 5.19 -13.00
C ARG A 99 8.45 3.90 -12.88
N HIS A 100 9.13 2.77 -12.77
CA HIS A 100 8.51 1.47 -12.55
C HIS A 100 9.16 0.76 -11.36
N SER A 101 8.44 -0.18 -10.76
CA SER A 101 8.90 -0.91 -9.58
C SER A 101 9.53 -2.25 -9.95
N TYR A 102 9.05 -2.90 -11.00
CA TYR A 102 9.53 -4.21 -11.39
C TYR A 102 9.29 -4.51 -12.88
N PHE A 103 10.10 -5.44 -13.42
CA PHE A 103 9.94 -6.00 -14.75
C PHE A 103 9.86 -7.52 -14.65
N VAL A 104 8.83 -8.13 -15.24
CA VAL A 104 8.56 -9.56 -15.22
C VAL A 104 8.37 -10.08 -16.63
N LEU A 105 9.02 -11.20 -16.97
CA LEU A 105 8.70 -11.94 -18.19
C LEU A 105 7.46 -12.81 -17.94
N LYS A 106 6.51 -12.84 -18.89
CA LYS A 106 5.30 -13.68 -18.84
C LYS A 106 5.63 -15.17 -18.63
N SER A 107 6.76 -15.63 -19.19
CA SER A 107 7.25 -17.00 -18.96
C SER A 107 7.66 -17.33 -17.54
N GLU A 108 7.88 -16.31 -16.69
CA GLU A 108 8.32 -16.45 -15.29
C GLU A 108 7.28 -15.86 -14.30
N ILE A 109 6.02 -15.69 -14.75
CA ILE A 109 5.00 -14.92 -14.05
C ILE A 109 4.78 -15.39 -12.59
N GLY A 110 4.70 -16.71 -12.33
CA GLY A 110 4.35 -17.27 -11.02
C GLY A 110 5.26 -16.82 -9.88
N GLU A 111 6.57 -17.08 -9.98
CA GLU A 111 7.52 -16.70 -8.93
C GLU A 111 7.88 -15.22 -8.95
N LYS A 112 8.11 -14.67 -10.15
CA LYS A 112 8.58 -13.29 -10.30
C LYS A 112 7.52 -12.26 -9.94
N LEU A 113 6.25 -12.54 -10.25
CA LEU A 113 5.17 -11.63 -9.92
C LEU A 113 4.97 -11.52 -8.40
N LYS A 114 5.04 -12.63 -7.67
CA LYS A 114 5.02 -12.63 -6.21
C LYS A 114 6.15 -11.77 -5.63
N LYS A 115 7.36 -11.91 -6.17
CA LYS A 115 8.51 -11.09 -5.75
C LYS A 115 8.31 -9.61 -6.09
N ALA A 116 7.76 -9.31 -7.28
CA ALA A 116 7.47 -7.95 -7.71
C ALA A 116 6.49 -7.27 -6.76
N PHE A 117 5.39 -7.93 -6.39
CA PHE A 117 4.45 -7.41 -5.40
C PHE A 117 5.11 -7.19 -4.04
N GLY A 118 5.94 -8.11 -3.55
CA GLY A 118 6.70 -7.92 -2.31
C GLY A 118 7.56 -6.67 -2.33
N THR A 119 8.25 -6.39 -3.45
CA THR A 119 9.05 -5.17 -3.65
C THR A 119 8.17 -3.93 -3.67
N VAL A 120 7.06 -3.98 -4.42
CA VAL A 120 6.10 -2.87 -4.52
C VAL A 120 5.54 -2.49 -3.15
N TYR A 121 5.10 -3.47 -2.36
CA TYR A 121 4.58 -3.20 -1.02
C TYR A 121 5.63 -2.61 -0.09
N ALA A 122 6.85 -3.14 -0.10
CA ALA A 122 7.93 -2.59 0.70
C ALA A 122 8.25 -1.13 0.34
N ASP A 123 8.10 -0.77 -0.93
CA ASP A 123 8.30 0.61 -1.38
C ASP A 123 7.11 1.52 -1.07
N MET A 124 5.87 1.03 -1.23
CA MET A 124 4.67 1.77 -0.84
C MET A 124 4.65 2.08 0.66
N ASP A 125 5.14 1.15 1.48
CA ASP A 125 5.29 1.35 2.91
C ASP A 125 6.26 2.50 3.25
N LYS A 126 7.36 2.63 2.51
CA LYS A 126 8.35 3.72 2.72
C LYS A 126 7.81 5.11 2.35
N ASP A 127 6.88 5.18 1.40
CA ASP A 127 6.32 6.45 0.91
C ASP A 127 5.17 6.99 1.76
N THR A 128 4.71 6.23 2.75
CA THR A 128 3.63 6.66 3.62
C THR A 128 4.16 7.62 4.67
N VAL A 129 4.02 8.91 4.39
CA VAL A 129 4.50 9.98 5.26
C VAL A 129 3.34 10.76 5.85
N VAL A 130 3.30 10.84 7.18
CA VAL A 130 2.39 11.71 7.90
C VAL A 130 3.06 13.08 8.08
N SER A 131 2.38 14.14 7.67
CA SER A 131 2.83 15.53 7.85
C SER A 131 2.04 16.19 8.96
N PHE A 132 2.73 16.83 9.91
CA PHE A 132 2.10 17.50 11.05
C PHE A 132 2.96 18.66 11.56
N ARG A 133 2.37 19.52 12.40
CA ARG A 133 3.06 20.62 13.04
C ARG A 133 3.26 20.33 14.52
N ALA A 134 4.51 20.41 14.99
CA ALA A 134 4.85 20.26 16.40
C ALA A 134 6.01 21.20 16.75
N ASP A 135 6.01 21.75 17.95
CA ASP A 135 7.06 22.65 18.46
C ASP A 135 7.34 23.87 17.55
N GLY A 136 6.32 24.35 16.82
CA GLY A 136 6.44 25.46 15.87
C GLY A 136 6.97 25.08 14.49
N GLU A 137 7.41 23.86 14.27
CA GLU A 137 7.99 23.34 13.04
C GLU A 137 7.04 22.41 12.28
N GLN A 138 7.24 22.30 10.96
CA GLN A 138 6.57 21.33 10.11
C GLN A 138 7.41 20.03 10.07
N TRP A 139 6.79 18.93 10.47
CA TRP A 139 7.43 17.62 10.49
C TRP A 139 6.85 16.71 9.40
N LYS A 140 7.69 15.83 8.87
CA LYS A 140 7.33 14.71 8.03
C LYS A 140 7.90 13.44 8.65
N LEU A 141 7.06 12.43 8.83
CA LEU A 141 7.44 11.18 9.50
C LEU A 141 6.85 9.99 8.73
N GLY A 142 7.68 9.01 8.40
CA GLY A 142 7.22 7.74 7.85
C GLY A 142 6.35 7.00 8.87
N VAL A 143 5.23 6.44 8.42
CA VAL A 143 4.30 5.70 9.30
C VAL A 143 4.97 4.49 9.93
N GLU A 144 5.95 3.90 9.25
CA GLU A 144 6.79 2.81 9.77
C GLU A 144 7.57 3.19 11.03
N GLY A 145 7.85 4.48 11.23
CA GLY A 145 8.52 4.99 12.44
C GLY A 145 7.60 5.20 13.64
N ILE A 146 6.29 5.16 13.46
CA ILE A 146 5.28 5.39 14.50
C ILE A 146 5.00 4.10 15.25
N LEU A 147 5.13 4.10 16.57
CA LEU A 147 4.72 3.00 17.43
C LEU A 147 3.19 3.01 17.64
N TYR A 148 2.70 4.17 18.02
CA TYR A 148 1.26 4.39 18.19
C TYR A 148 0.93 5.89 18.15
N LEU A 149 -0.34 6.18 17.91
CA LEU A 149 -0.95 7.49 18.06
C LEU A 149 -1.83 7.48 19.30
N GLU A 150 -1.73 8.52 20.14
CA GLU A 150 -2.56 8.70 21.29
C GLU A 150 -3.32 10.02 21.20
N ARG A 151 -4.66 9.96 21.27
CA ARG A 151 -5.48 11.17 21.41
C ARG A 151 -5.49 11.59 22.88
N ASN A 152 -4.96 12.76 23.17
CA ASN A 152 -4.95 13.34 24.51
C ASN A 152 -5.62 14.72 24.48
N LEU A 153 -6.89 14.77 24.88
CA LEU A 153 -7.72 15.97 24.85
C LEU A 153 -7.77 16.60 23.43
N ARG A 154 -7.15 17.78 23.28
CA ARG A 154 -7.08 18.54 22.01
C ARG A 154 -5.81 18.28 21.21
N LYS A 155 -4.93 17.42 21.68
CA LYS A 155 -3.67 17.08 21.03
C LYS A 155 -3.63 15.62 20.65
N VAL A 156 -2.77 15.31 19.69
CA VAL A 156 -2.38 13.95 19.35
C VAL A 156 -0.91 13.77 19.67
N ASN A 157 -0.60 12.79 20.49
CA ASN A 157 0.77 12.34 20.71
C ASN A 157 1.12 11.30 19.64
N ILE A 158 2.17 11.58 18.87
CA ILE A 158 2.76 10.66 17.89
C ILE A 158 3.98 10.06 18.57
N VAL A 159 3.89 8.79 18.96
CA VAL A 159 4.96 8.11 19.70
C VAL A 159 5.79 7.27 18.76
N CYS A 160 7.10 7.52 18.74
CA CYS A 160 8.09 6.82 17.92
C CYS A 160 9.21 6.26 18.80
N ARG A 161 10.04 5.38 18.26
CA ARG A 161 11.13 4.72 19.03
C ARG A 161 12.10 5.69 19.73
N ARG A 162 12.41 6.81 19.10
CA ARG A 162 13.46 7.74 19.59
C ARG A 162 12.92 9.05 20.10
N ARG A 163 11.74 9.44 19.70
CA ARG A 163 11.14 10.75 20.01
C ARG A 163 9.63 10.67 19.95
N SER A 164 8.96 11.45 20.77
CA SER A 164 7.51 11.66 20.70
C SER A 164 7.22 13.11 20.34
N PHE A 165 6.10 13.32 19.66
CA PHE A 165 5.65 14.63 19.24
C PHE A 165 4.24 14.87 19.75
N ALA A 166 3.97 16.05 20.28
CA ALA A 166 2.63 16.50 20.61
C ALA A 166 2.15 17.51 19.56
N THR A 167 1.12 17.15 18.78
CA THR A 167 0.60 18.02 17.72
C THR A 167 -0.85 18.42 17.98
N SER A 168 -1.23 19.60 17.51
CA SER A 168 -2.62 20.06 17.43
C SER A 168 -3.31 19.65 16.11
N THR A 169 -2.57 19.04 15.18
CA THR A 169 -3.15 18.44 13.96
C THR A 169 -4.17 17.39 14.38
N LYS A 170 -5.37 17.45 13.82
CA LYS A 170 -6.43 16.51 14.17
C LYS A 170 -6.05 15.10 13.77
N LEU A 171 -6.45 14.13 14.60
CA LEU A 171 -6.16 12.72 14.34
C LEU A 171 -6.70 12.25 12.99
N GLU A 172 -7.90 12.69 12.64
CA GLU A 172 -8.54 12.36 11.36
C GLU A 172 -7.74 12.88 10.15
N GLU A 173 -7.02 13.99 10.31
CA GLU A 173 -6.12 14.53 9.28
C GLU A 173 -4.85 13.69 9.16
N LEU A 174 -4.30 13.23 10.28
CA LEU A 174 -3.14 12.33 10.28
C LEU A 174 -3.48 10.99 9.65
N LEU A 175 -4.64 10.42 9.98
CA LEU A 175 -5.08 9.12 9.49
C LEU A 175 -5.40 9.10 7.98
N LYS A 176 -5.70 10.24 7.36
CA LYS A 176 -5.88 10.33 5.89
C LYS A 176 -4.64 9.88 5.10
N PHE A 177 -3.48 9.98 5.70
CA PHE A 177 -2.21 9.62 5.08
C PHE A 177 -1.71 8.24 5.52
N VAL A 178 -2.46 7.55 6.39
CA VAL A 178 -2.11 6.22 6.88
C VAL A 178 -2.93 5.19 6.08
N PRO A 179 -2.29 4.26 5.37
CA PRO A 179 -3.01 3.21 4.66
C PRO A 179 -3.82 2.34 5.61
N ASP A 180 -4.92 1.80 5.11
CA ASP A 180 -5.78 0.88 5.84
C ASP A 180 -4.98 -0.32 6.37
N GLY A 181 -5.17 -0.62 7.64
CA GLY A 181 -4.50 -1.74 8.32
C GLY A 181 -3.06 -1.48 8.76
N ARG A 182 -2.49 -0.31 8.46
CA ARG A 182 -1.15 0.10 8.93
C ARG A 182 -1.14 0.48 10.41
N LEU A 183 -2.26 0.98 10.91
CA LEU A 183 -2.50 1.19 12.33
C LEU A 183 -3.80 0.48 12.75
N ILE A 184 -3.77 -0.21 13.88
CA ILE A 184 -4.93 -0.88 14.46
C ILE A 184 -5.63 0.09 15.42
N HIS A 185 -6.88 0.41 15.15
CA HIS A 185 -7.73 1.16 16.09
C HIS A 185 -8.18 0.23 17.23
N CYS A 186 -7.55 0.33 18.38
CA CYS A 186 -7.84 -0.54 19.53
C CYS A 186 -8.63 0.15 20.66
N HIS A 187 -8.60 1.48 20.72
CA HIS A 187 -9.28 2.26 21.76
C HIS A 187 -9.70 3.62 21.19
N GLN A 188 -10.72 4.28 21.77
CA GLN A 188 -11.14 5.62 21.35
C GLN A 188 -10.01 6.66 21.31
N SER A 189 -8.91 6.40 22.03
CA SER A 189 -7.74 7.27 22.11
C SER A 189 -6.50 6.67 21.47
N TYR A 190 -6.50 5.42 21.00
CA TYR A 190 -5.28 4.75 20.56
C TYR A 190 -5.40 4.08 19.21
N TRP A 191 -4.38 4.30 18.37
CA TRP A 191 -4.10 3.61 17.11
C TRP A 191 -2.68 3.06 17.17
N VAL A 192 -2.51 1.75 17.14
CA VAL A 192 -1.22 1.07 17.35
C VAL A 192 -0.68 0.50 16.05
N ASN A 193 0.61 0.62 15.84
CA ASN A 193 1.29 -0.02 14.73
C ASN A 193 1.55 -1.49 15.08
N PRO A 194 1.00 -2.45 14.33
CA PRO A 194 1.18 -3.87 14.61
C PRO A 194 2.63 -4.34 14.52
N ASP A 195 3.50 -3.65 13.77
CA ASP A 195 4.95 -3.93 13.71
C ASP A 195 5.63 -3.82 15.08
N TYR A 196 5.05 -3.06 15.99
CA TYR A 196 5.59 -2.77 17.31
C TYR A 196 4.77 -3.37 18.46
N ILE A 197 3.81 -4.23 18.17
CA ILE A 197 3.12 -5.00 19.21
C ILE A 197 4.03 -6.18 19.59
N ARG A 198 4.47 -6.21 20.84
CA ARG A 198 5.25 -7.29 21.41
C ARG A 198 4.39 -8.47 21.83
N SER A 199 3.26 -8.19 22.46
CA SER A 199 2.28 -9.20 22.87
C SER A 199 0.88 -8.63 23.00
N MET A 200 -0.12 -9.51 22.98
CA MET A 200 -1.52 -9.17 23.16
C MET A 200 -2.09 -9.99 24.31
N THR A 201 -2.84 -9.33 25.20
CA THR A 201 -3.67 -9.96 26.21
C THR A 201 -5.15 -9.93 25.80
N ALA A 202 -6.05 -10.35 26.69
CA ALA A 202 -7.48 -10.29 26.42
C ALA A 202 -8.02 -8.86 26.22
N ASP A 203 -7.38 -7.83 26.81
CA ASP A 203 -7.85 -6.46 26.89
C ASP A 203 -6.78 -5.38 26.66
N SER A 204 -5.58 -5.77 26.26
CA SER A 204 -4.50 -4.81 25.98
C SER A 204 -3.49 -5.31 24.95
N PHE A 205 -2.79 -4.37 24.31
CA PHE A 205 -1.54 -4.58 23.60
C PHE A 205 -0.37 -4.11 24.45
N VAL A 206 0.72 -4.89 24.46
CA VAL A 206 2.01 -4.48 25.02
C VAL A 206 2.91 -4.09 23.84
N MET A 207 3.33 -2.84 23.82
CA MET A 207 4.15 -2.29 22.74
C MET A 207 5.64 -2.62 22.95
N ALA A 208 6.45 -2.41 21.92
CA ALA A 208 7.90 -2.67 21.94
C ALA A 208 8.66 -1.77 22.95
N ASP A 209 8.08 -0.66 23.35
CA ASP A 209 8.58 0.25 24.38
C ASP A 209 8.02 -0.08 25.79
N GLU A 210 7.43 -1.26 25.98
CA GLU A 210 6.79 -1.76 27.20
C GLU A 210 5.49 -1.02 27.57
N THR A 211 5.02 -0.06 26.78
CA THR A 211 3.75 0.63 27.04
C THR A 211 2.59 -0.36 26.90
N VAL A 212 1.70 -0.38 27.91
CA VAL A 212 0.48 -1.20 27.88
C VAL A 212 -0.67 -0.33 27.37
N ILE A 213 -1.21 -0.64 26.22
CA ILE A 213 -2.29 0.10 25.58
C ILE A 213 -3.61 -0.68 25.70
N PRO A 214 -4.64 -0.12 26.33
CA PRO A 214 -5.90 -0.82 26.52
C PRO A 214 -6.66 -1.01 25.21
N ILE A 215 -7.38 -2.13 25.10
CA ILE A 215 -8.33 -2.41 24.04
C ILE A 215 -9.75 -2.18 24.59
N SER A 216 -10.48 -1.22 24.01
CA SER A 216 -11.85 -0.96 24.43
C SER A 216 -12.77 -2.16 24.14
N ARG A 217 -13.84 -2.34 24.92
CA ARG A 217 -14.79 -3.45 24.73
C ARG A 217 -15.35 -3.50 23.31
N GLY A 218 -15.69 -2.33 22.73
CA GLY A 218 -16.22 -2.23 21.37
C GLY A 218 -15.22 -2.55 20.26
N ASN A 219 -13.91 -2.39 20.53
CA ASN A 219 -12.87 -2.64 19.52
C ASN A 219 -12.17 -3.99 19.71
N ARG A 220 -12.56 -4.79 20.73
CA ARG A 220 -11.82 -6.02 21.09
C ARG A 220 -11.75 -7.02 19.96
N GLU A 221 -12.85 -7.30 19.31
CA GLU A 221 -12.93 -8.26 18.22
C GLU A 221 -12.21 -7.74 16.97
N SER A 222 -12.48 -6.50 16.55
CA SER A 222 -11.85 -5.90 15.39
C SER A 222 -10.33 -5.74 15.53
N ALA A 223 -9.85 -5.31 16.71
CA ALA A 223 -8.43 -5.16 16.98
C ALA A 223 -7.70 -6.52 16.99
N LYS A 224 -8.33 -7.55 17.58
CA LYS A 224 -7.82 -8.92 17.57
C LYS A 224 -7.72 -9.47 16.15
N ASN A 225 -8.78 -9.36 15.37
CA ASN A 225 -8.82 -9.85 14.00
C ASN A 225 -7.79 -9.12 13.12
N ALA A 226 -7.65 -7.80 13.27
CA ALA A 226 -6.64 -7.02 12.55
C ALA A 226 -5.21 -7.45 12.91
N PHE A 227 -4.94 -7.72 14.19
CA PHE A 227 -3.62 -8.18 14.63
C PHE A 227 -3.29 -9.59 14.12
N PHE A 228 -4.24 -10.53 14.17
CA PHE A 228 -4.02 -11.87 13.63
C PHE A 228 -3.87 -11.87 12.10
N ALA A 229 -4.65 -11.07 11.38
CA ALA A 229 -4.48 -10.89 9.94
C ALA A 229 -3.08 -10.35 9.61
N TYR A 230 -2.58 -9.38 10.40
CA TYR A 230 -1.22 -8.87 10.26
C TYR A 230 -0.16 -9.97 10.48
N LEU A 231 -0.28 -10.77 11.54
CA LEU A 231 0.68 -11.86 11.82
C LEU A 231 0.68 -12.92 10.73
N HIS A 232 -0.49 -13.29 10.21
CA HIS A 232 -0.62 -14.25 9.11
C HIS A 232 0.09 -13.77 7.84
N ASN A 233 -0.09 -12.48 7.50
CA ASN A 233 0.54 -11.88 6.32
C ASN A 233 2.06 -11.73 6.44
N LYS A 234 2.63 -11.77 7.64
CA LYS A 234 4.08 -11.63 7.88
C LYS A 234 4.82 -12.98 7.85
N GLN A 235 4.09 -14.10 7.93
CA GLN A 235 4.67 -15.46 7.92
C GLN A 235 4.65 -16.09 6.51
N THR A 236 4.01 -15.45 5.54
CA THR A 236 3.93 -15.87 4.15
C THR A 236 4.87 -15.06 3.27
#